data_a781072ae3afcb1f8b071309f3c30c7b
#
_entry.id   a781072ae3afcb1f8b071309f3c30c7b
#
_cell.length_a   1.000
_cell.length_b   1.000
_cell.length_c   1.000
_cell.angle_alpha   90.00
_cell.angle_beta   90.00
_cell.angle_gamma   90.00
#
_symmetry.space_group_name_H-M   'P 1'
#
loop_
_entity.id
_entity.type
_entity.pdbx_description
1 polymer ?
#
loop_
_entity_poly.entity_id
_entity_poly.type
_entity_poly.pdbx_seq_one_letter_code
_entity_poly.pdbx_strand_id
1 'polypeptide(L)'
;HASEAGMRYFVITAKHHDGFAMYPSDAYPYDIRLSKFQKDPMEALSRAAKKYGIKFGFYYSHAFDWEHPDAPGNDWDYPTNPGGDKLVGGKNWWLERKDFLANAEKYVNEKSIPQIQELIRKYDPDILWFDTPQKLPLYLNIRILEAIRQADLQNKIVVNGRLARFGSNNIGDYRNTGDRSAFFFPTEGAWESIPTTNESYGYSVV
;
A
#
# COMPACT_ATOMS: atom_id res chain seq x y z
N HIS A 1 -16.56 8.70 -17.83
CA HIS A 1 -15.35 8.56 -18.68
C HIS A 1 -14.60 7.23 -18.43
N ALA A 2 -14.28 6.84 -17.18
CA ALA A 2 -13.53 5.60 -16.93
C ALA A 2 -14.29 4.35 -17.42
N SER A 3 -15.60 4.27 -17.11
CA SER A 3 -16.48 3.18 -17.59
C SER A 3 -16.62 3.18 -19.12
N GLU A 4 -16.77 4.36 -19.72
CA GLU A 4 -16.85 4.53 -21.18
C GLU A 4 -15.55 4.13 -21.88
N ALA A 5 -14.40 4.36 -21.22
CA ALA A 5 -13.10 3.91 -21.69
C ALA A 5 -12.83 2.41 -21.50
N GLY A 6 -13.81 1.67 -20.96
CA GLY A 6 -13.71 0.23 -20.74
C GLY A 6 -12.91 -0.20 -19.52
N MET A 7 -12.61 0.70 -18.59
CA MET A 7 -11.92 0.34 -17.34
C MET A 7 -12.77 -0.59 -16.49
N ARG A 8 -12.17 -1.65 -15.98
CA ARG A 8 -12.85 -2.66 -15.16
C ARG A 8 -12.61 -2.46 -13.67
N TYR A 9 -11.50 -1.89 -13.30
CA TYR A 9 -11.18 -1.55 -11.92
C TYR A 9 -10.42 -0.23 -11.84
N PHE A 10 -10.41 0.34 -10.63
CA PHE A 10 -9.74 1.58 -10.32
C PHE A 10 -9.13 1.47 -8.92
N VAL A 11 -7.85 1.76 -8.79
CA VAL A 11 -7.12 1.77 -7.53
C VAL A 11 -6.63 3.18 -7.25
N ILE A 12 -6.99 3.73 -6.09
CA ILE A 12 -6.55 5.06 -5.67
C ILE A 12 -5.67 4.97 -4.42
N THR A 13 -4.73 5.87 -4.29
CA THR A 13 -3.88 5.97 -3.11
C THR A 13 -4.67 6.42 -1.89
N ALA A 14 -4.84 5.52 -0.92
CA ALA A 14 -5.40 5.85 0.39
C ALA A 14 -4.32 6.37 1.35
N LYS A 15 -3.11 5.80 1.31
CA LYS A 15 -1.91 6.28 2.02
C LYS A 15 -0.66 5.89 1.25
N HIS A 16 0.21 6.84 0.97
CA HIS A 16 1.53 6.58 0.40
C HIS A 16 2.62 6.53 1.48
N HIS A 17 3.89 6.51 1.10
CA HIS A 17 5.06 6.43 1.99
C HIS A 17 5.18 7.61 2.95
N ASP A 18 4.63 8.77 2.60
CA ASP A 18 4.56 9.98 3.44
C ASP A 18 3.70 9.81 4.69
N GLY A 19 2.90 8.75 4.76
CA GLY A 19 2.06 8.43 5.90
C GLY A 19 0.74 9.19 5.97
N PHE A 20 0.46 10.08 5.01
CA PHE A 20 -0.77 10.87 4.99
C PHE A 20 -1.96 10.04 4.47
N ALA A 21 -3.00 9.90 5.30
CA ALA A 21 -4.23 9.23 4.88
C ALA A 21 -5.11 10.20 4.06
N MET A 22 -5.41 9.84 2.82
CA MET A 22 -6.26 10.60 1.91
C MET A 22 -7.75 10.46 2.21
N TYR A 23 -8.11 10.00 3.40
CA TYR A 23 -9.46 9.79 3.91
C TYR A 23 -9.51 10.13 5.41
N PRO A 24 -10.66 10.44 5.99
CA PRO A 24 -10.79 10.66 7.43
C PRO A 24 -10.51 9.37 8.20
N SER A 25 -9.34 9.26 8.82
CA SER A 25 -8.92 8.10 9.61
C SER A 25 -9.17 8.32 11.09
N ASP A 26 -9.93 7.42 11.71
CA ASP A 26 -10.12 7.42 13.16
C ASP A 26 -9.03 6.58 13.86
N ALA A 27 -8.33 5.75 13.09
CA ALA A 27 -7.24 4.92 13.59
C ALA A 27 -5.95 5.73 13.83
N TYR A 28 -5.68 6.76 13.03
CA TYR A 28 -4.48 7.57 13.17
C TYR A 28 -4.69 9.01 12.67
N PRO A 29 -4.29 10.07 13.41
CA PRO A 29 -4.77 11.44 13.20
C PRO A 29 -4.04 12.24 12.12
N TYR A 30 -3.22 11.61 11.24
CA TYR A 30 -2.52 12.28 10.14
C TYR A 30 -3.24 12.03 8.82
N ASP A 31 -4.27 12.85 8.52
CA ASP A 31 -5.19 12.59 7.43
C ASP A 31 -5.77 13.85 6.76
N ILE A 32 -6.66 13.62 5.78
CA ILE A 32 -7.26 14.65 4.92
C ILE A 32 -7.96 15.77 5.70
N ARG A 33 -8.38 15.53 6.94
CA ARG A 33 -9.01 16.57 7.81
C ARG A 33 -8.04 17.69 8.15
N LEU A 34 -6.72 17.46 8.08
CA LEU A 34 -5.69 18.48 8.24
C LEU A 34 -5.51 19.37 7.01
N SER A 35 -6.09 18.99 5.87
CA SER A 35 -6.04 19.75 4.63
C SER A 35 -7.19 20.77 4.56
N LYS A 36 -7.09 21.72 3.61
CA LYS A 36 -8.19 22.63 3.30
C LYS A 36 -9.39 21.93 2.63
N PHE A 37 -9.19 20.73 2.10
CA PHE A 37 -10.23 19.99 1.39
C PHE A 37 -11.30 19.45 2.35
N GLN A 38 -10.93 18.91 3.49
CA GLN A 38 -11.77 18.46 4.61
C GLN A 38 -12.99 17.58 4.25
N LYS A 39 -13.00 16.98 3.08
CA LYS A 39 -14.04 16.06 2.62
C LYS A 39 -13.46 14.66 2.50
N ASP A 40 -14.32 13.67 2.42
CA ASP A 40 -13.94 12.28 2.16
C ASP A 40 -14.01 11.98 0.66
N PRO A 41 -12.88 12.01 -0.07
CA PRO A 41 -12.86 11.67 -1.49
C PRO A 41 -13.08 10.18 -1.73
N MET A 42 -12.72 9.31 -0.77
CA MET A 42 -12.82 7.87 -0.92
C MET A 42 -14.28 7.41 -0.89
N GLU A 43 -15.10 8.02 -0.05
CA GLU A 43 -16.54 7.76 -0.04
C GLU A 43 -17.18 8.15 -1.37
N ALA A 44 -16.85 9.32 -1.90
CA ALA A 44 -17.40 9.78 -3.18
C ALA A 44 -16.98 8.87 -4.34
N LEU A 45 -15.71 8.46 -4.39
CA LEU A 45 -15.15 7.61 -5.45
C LEU A 45 -15.68 6.19 -5.36
N SER A 46 -15.78 5.58 -4.17
CA SER A 46 -16.31 4.23 -4.01
C SER A 46 -17.79 4.14 -4.45
N ARG A 47 -18.59 5.15 -4.08
CA ARG A 47 -19.99 5.24 -4.55
C ARG A 47 -20.09 5.42 -6.07
N ALA A 48 -19.23 6.25 -6.64
CA ALA A 48 -19.19 6.45 -8.09
C ALA A 48 -18.78 5.16 -8.82
N ALA A 49 -17.75 4.47 -8.34
CA ALA A 49 -17.31 3.20 -8.91
C ALA A 49 -18.44 2.15 -8.91
N LYS A 50 -19.13 1.96 -7.78
CA LYS A 50 -20.31 1.08 -7.67
C LYS A 50 -21.39 1.46 -8.68
N LYS A 51 -21.71 2.76 -8.80
CA LYS A 51 -22.73 3.26 -9.74
C LYS A 51 -22.41 2.91 -11.19
N TYR A 52 -21.15 2.93 -11.58
CA TYR A 52 -20.71 2.69 -12.96
C TYR A 52 -20.17 1.27 -13.20
N GLY A 53 -20.32 0.36 -12.25
CA GLY A 53 -19.92 -1.05 -12.39
C GLY A 53 -18.40 -1.25 -12.47
N ILE A 54 -17.62 -0.33 -11.89
CA ILE A 54 -16.16 -0.41 -11.80
C ILE A 54 -15.78 -0.96 -10.42
N LYS A 55 -14.89 -1.96 -10.39
CA LYS A 55 -14.31 -2.46 -9.15
C LYS A 55 -13.42 -1.38 -8.53
N PHE A 56 -13.49 -1.23 -7.20
CA PHE A 56 -12.81 -0.15 -6.49
C PHE A 56 -11.79 -0.68 -5.51
N GLY A 57 -10.60 -0.10 -5.49
CA GLY A 57 -9.54 -0.53 -4.62
C GLY A 57 -8.68 0.61 -4.10
N PHE A 58 -7.83 0.25 -3.12
CA PHE A 58 -6.89 1.16 -2.48
C PHE A 58 -5.45 0.70 -2.65
N TYR A 59 -4.58 1.62 -3.08
CA TYR A 59 -3.17 1.54 -2.80
C TYR A 59 -2.93 1.95 -1.34
N TYR A 60 -2.19 1.13 -0.61
CA TYR A 60 -1.79 1.41 0.76
C TYR A 60 -0.32 1.02 0.98
N SER A 61 0.53 2.01 1.30
CA SER A 61 1.92 1.77 1.70
C SER A 61 1.94 1.17 3.10
N HIS A 62 2.00 -0.16 3.19
CA HIS A 62 1.91 -0.87 4.47
C HIS A 62 3.24 -0.90 5.24
N ALA A 63 4.37 -0.81 4.52
CA ALA A 63 5.70 -0.96 5.10
C ALA A 63 6.38 0.38 5.38
N PHE A 64 6.33 1.31 4.41
CA PHE A 64 6.89 2.65 4.61
C PHE A 64 5.88 3.62 5.19
N ASP A 65 6.35 4.45 6.14
CA ASP A 65 5.58 5.58 6.67
C ASP A 65 6.54 6.60 7.27
N TRP A 66 6.75 7.71 6.57
CA TRP A 66 7.71 8.74 6.98
C TRP A 66 7.23 9.60 8.15
N GLU A 67 5.96 9.52 8.48
CA GLU A 67 5.38 10.28 9.59
C GLU A 67 5.41 9.50 10.90
N HIS A 68 5.16 8.18 10.86
CA HIS A 68 5.15 7.38 12.08
C HIS A 68 6.58 7.07 12.55
N PRO A 69 6.99 7.49 13.77
CA PRO A 69 8.39 7.39 14.21
C PRO A 69 8.93 5.96 14.26
N ASP A 70 8.05 4.99 14.45
CA ASP A 70 8.42 3.58 14.55
C ASP A 70 8.33 2.81 13.21
N ALA A 71 7.95 3.49 12.12
CA ALA A 71 7.83 2.84 10.82
C ALA A 71 9.17 2.77 10.07
N PRO A 72 9.38 1.75 9.21
CA PRO A 72 10.46 1.78 8.22
C PRO A 72 10.34 2.98 7.29
N GLY A 73 11.50 3.48 6.84
CA GLY A 73 11.59 4.69 6.02
C GLY A 73 11.78 5.97 6.84
N ASN A 74 11.80 5.87 8.15
CA ASN A 74 12.02 6.97 9.07
C ASN A 74 13.50 7.08 9.51
N ASP A 75 13.83 7.97 10.45
CA ASP A 75 15.19 8.31 10.87
C ASP A 75 16.07 7.12 11.27
N TRP A 76 15.52 6.10 11.87
CA TRP A 76 16.27 4.90 12.22
C TRP A 76 16.62 4.02 11.00
N ASP A 77 15.80 4.08 9.93
CA ASP A 77 16.04 3.36 8.66
C ASP A 77 16.87 4.22 7.67
N TYR A 78 16.70 5.55 7.76
CA TYR A 78 17.43 6.55 6.97
C TYR A 78 18.06 7.59 7.92
N PRO A 79 19.21 7.29 8.54
CA PRO A 79 19.83 8.25 9.44
C PRO A 79 20.27 9.52 8.71
N THR A 80 20.01 10.67 9.33
CA THR A 80 20.29 12.02 8.78
C THR A 80 21.76 12.40 8.78
N ASN A 81 22.67 11.54 9.25
CA ASN A 81 24.11 11.75 9.22
C ASN A 81 24.70 11.65 7.79
N PRO A 82 25.92 12.17 7.52
CA PRO A 82 26.58 12.03 6.23
C PRO A 82 26.53 10.59 5.71
N GLY A 83 25.82 10.34 4.60
CA GLY A 83 25.53 9.00 4.09
C GLY A 83 24.09 8.53 4.33
N GLY A 84 23.22 9.38 4.88
CA GLY A 84 21.81 9.10 5.17
C GLY A 84 20.90 8.80 3.98
N ASP A 85 21.41 8.87 2.76
CA ASP A 85 20.80 8.36 1.54
C ASP A 85 20.85 6.83 1.42
N LYS A 86 21.56 6.15 2.35
CA LYS A 86 21.66 4.70 2.41
C LYS A 86 20.77 4.14 3.50
N LEU A 87 19.92 3.20 3.10
CA LEU A 87 19.13 2.40 4.02
C LEU A 87 20.04 1.67 5.01
N VAL A 88 19.81 1.85 6.29
CA VAL A 88 20.45 1.05 7.34
C VAL A 88 19.87 -0.37 7.27
N GLY A 89 20.73 -1.38 7.10
CA GLY A 89 20.33 -2.77 6.95
C GLY A 89 19.65 -3.12 5.61
N GLY A 90 19.48 -2.15 4.70
CA GLY A 90 18.96 -2.40 3.36
C GLY A 90 17.56 -3.02 3.32
N LYS A 91 17.34 -4.01 2.43
CA LYS A 91 16.03 -4.64 2.22
C LYS A 91 15.59 -5.53 3.38
N ASN A 92 16.54 -6.14 4.06
CA ASN A 92 16.29 -7.08 5.16
C ASN A 92 16.94 -6.58 6.46
N TRP A 93 16.70 -5.32 6.78
CA TRP A 93 17.32 -4.64 7.93
C TRP A 93 17.17 -5.42 9.26
N TRP A 94 16.09 -6.16 9.44
CA TRP A 94 15.83 -6.96 10.65
C TRP A 94 16.82 -8.10 10.90
N LEU A 95 17.59 -8.49 9.91
CA LEU A 95 18.65 -9.49 10.10
C LEU A 95 19.83 -8.90 10.87
N GLU A 96 20.13 -7.62 10.66
CA GLU A 96 21.24 -6.89 11.27
C GLU A 96 20.78 -6.03 12.46
N ARG A 97 19.59 -5.48 12.37
CA ARG A 97 19.04 -4.51 13.34
C ARG A 97 17.78 -5.05 14.02
N LYS A 98 17.97 -6.14 14.78
CA LYS A 98 16.88 -6.78 15.56
C LYS A 98 16.27 -5.85 16.63
N ASP A 99 17.03 -4.87 17.08
CA ASP A 99 16.59 -3.83 18.01
C ASP A 99 15.39 -3.01 17.48
N PHE A 100 15.26 -2.87 16.16
CA PHE A 100 14.14 -2.15 15.55
C PHE A 100 12.90 -2.99 15.26
N LEU A 101 12.93 -4.29 15.53
CA LEU A 101 11.74 -5.14 15.33
C LEU A 101 10.55 -4.67 16.16
N ALA A 102 10.77 -4.26 17.40
CA ALA A 102 9.71 -3.76 18.27
C ALA A 102 9.08 -2.48 17.72
N ASN A 103 9.86 -1.60 17.09
CA ASN A 103 9.36 -0.40 16.43
C ASN A 103 8.44 -0.78 15.25
N ALA A 104 8.90 -1.65 14.36
CA ALA A 104 8.11 -2.09 13.22
C ALA A 104 6.81 -2.80 13.65
N GLU A 105 6.86 -3.63 14.69
CA GLU A 105 5.67 -4.26 15.27
C GLU A 105 4.67 -3.24 15.82
N LYS A 106 5.18 -2.23 16.52
CA LYS A 106 4.37 -1.14 17.07
C LYS A 106 3.67 -0.37 15.95
N TYR A 107 4.41 0.05 14.92
CA TYR A 107 3.84 0.71 13.74
C TYR A 107 2.74 -0.13 13.07
N VAL A 108 3.01 -1.41 12.84
CA VAL A 108 2.04 -2.31 12.19
C VAL A 108 0.77 -2.43 13.01
N ASN A 109 0.88 -2.55 14.33
CA ASN A 109 -0.26 -2.72 15.23
C ASN A 109 -1.03 -1.40 15.49
N GLU A 110 -0.33 -0.26 15.56
CA GLU A 110 -0.95 1.02 15.93
C GLU A 110 -1.49 1.81 14.73
N LYS A 111 -0.92 1.61 13.52
CA LYS A 111 -1.32 2.37 12.33
C LYS A 111 -1.68 1.49 11.14
N SER A 112 -0.78 0.61 10.69
CA SER A 112 -0.97 -0.09 9.41
C SER A 112 -2.21 -0.99 9.42
N ILE A 113 -2.32 -1.93 10.37
CA ILE A 113 -3.48 -2.82 10.48
C ILE A 113 -4.77 -2.05 10.76
N PRO A 114 -4.84 -1.15 11.76
CA PRO A 114 -6.06 -0.40 12.04
C PRO A 114 -6.57 0.40 10.84
N GLN A 115 -5.70 1.10 10.11
CA GLN A 115 -6.09 1.85 8.92
C GLN A 115 -6.57 0.95 7.78
N ILE A 116 -5.91 -0.19 7.53
CA ILE A 116 -6.35 -1.16 6.52
C ILE A 116 -7.73 -1.71 6.85
N GLN A 117 -7.96 -2.11 8.09
CA GLN A 117 -9.28 -2.59 8.54
C GLN A 117 -10.35 -1.48 8.46
N GLU A 118 -9.97 -0.25 8.73
CA GLU A 118 -10.85 0.90 8.59
C GLU A 118 -11.27 1.13 7.13
N LEU A 119 -10.33 1.06 6.18
CA LEU A 119 -10.62 1.14 4.74
C LEU A 119 -11.61 0.04 4.31
N ILE A 120 -11.42 -1.18 4.79
CA ILE A 120 -12.32 -2.30 4.49
C ILE A 120 -13.72 -2.02 5.01
N ARG A 121 -13.86 -1.60 6.27
CA ARG A 121 -15.17 -1.36 6.89
C ARG A 121 -15.90 -0.14 6.31
N LYS A 122 -15.19 0.95 6.04
CA LYS A 122 -15.80 2.21 5.57
C LYS A 122 -16.21 2.17 4.10
N TYR A 123 -15.40 1.54 3.25
CA TYR A 123 -15.56 1.70 1.80
C TYR A 123 -15.84 0.41 1.04
N ASP A 124 -15.73 -0.76 1.72
CA ASP A 124 -16.02 -2.06 1.12
C ASP A 124 -15.30 -2.29 -0.22
N PRO A 125 -13.95 -2.20 -0.26
CA PRO A 125 -13.18 -2.29 -1.49
C PRO A 125 -13.19 -3.70 -2.09
N ASP A 126 -12.94 -3.79 -3.39
CA ASP A 126 -12.73 -5.06 -4.11
C ASP A 126 -11.24 -5.43 -4.17
N ILE A 127 -10.34 -4.45 -4.07
CA ILE A 127 -8.90 -4.63 -4.25
C ILE A 127 -8.13 -3.87 -3.17
N LEU A 128 -7.12 -4.51 -2.59
CA LEU A 128 -6.08 -3.87 -1.80
C LEU A 128 -4.73 -4.05 -2.48
N TRP A 129 -4.09 -2.94 -2.77
CA TRP A 129 -2.84 -2.87 -3.49
C TRP A 129 -1.73 -2.37 -2.57
N PHE A 130 -0.74 -3.22 -2.28
CA PHE A 130 0.38 -2.97 -1.39
C PHE A 130 1.68 -2.76 -2.15
N ASP A 131 2.70 -2.24 -1.45
CA ASP A 131 3.99 -1.95 -2.04
C ASP A 131 5.14 -2.21 -1.06
N THR A 132 6.36 -2.37 -1.59
CA THR A 132 7.59 -2.50 -0.81
C THR A 132 7.59 -3.63 0.25
N PRO A 133 7.20 -4.87 -0.11
CA PRO A 133 7.07 -5.99 0.83
C PRO A 133 8.37 -6.35 1.54
N GLN A 134 9.51 -5.96 0.95
CA GLN A 134 10.85 -6.24 1.46
C GLN A 134 11.27 -5.33 2.64
N LYS A 135 10.43 -4.38 3.03
CA LYS A 135 10.72 -3.46 4.14
C LYS A 135 10.11 -3.89 5.48
N LEU A 136 9.34 -4.97 5.47
CA LEU A 136 8.89 -5.63 6.69
C LEU A 136 9.28 -7.11 6.68
N PRO A 137 9.62 -7.71 7.84
CA PRO A 137 9.80 -9.15 7.94
C PRO A 137 8.51 -9.89 7.56
N LEU A 138 8.66 -11.07 6.97
CA LEU A 138 7.55 -11.86 6.43
C LEU A 138 6.41 -12.05 7.44
N TYR A 139 6.71 -12.32 8.70
CA TYR A 139 5.68 -12.56 9.72
C TYR A 139 4.78 -11.34 9.97
N LEU A 140 5.29 -10.11 9.84
CA LEU A 140 4.48 -8.89 9.93
C LEU A 140 3.59 -8.71 8.70
N ASN A 141 4.11 -9.01 7.51
CA ASN A 141 3.30 -8.98 6.30
C ASN A 141 2.18 -10.04 6.34
N ILE A 142 2.46 -11.24 6.87
CA ILE A 142 1.43 -12.28 7.07
C ILE A 142 0.40 -11.83 8.11
N ARG A 143 0.81 -11.20 9.20
CA ARG A 143 -0.11 -10.62 10.20
C ARG A 143 -1.06 -9.59 9.57
N ILE A 144 -0.56 -8.75 8.66
CA ILE A 144 -1.40 -7.83 7.89
C ILE A 144 -2.39 -8.59 7.00
N LEU A 145 -1.95 -9.63 6.30
CA LEU A 145 -2.84 -10.46 5.48
C LEU A 145 -3.93 -11.13 6.33
N GLU A 146 -3.59 -11.67 7.47
CA GLU A 146 -4.55 -12.25 8.42
C GLU A 146 -5.60 -11.21 8.86
N ALA A 147 -5.16 -10.01 9.20
CA ALA A 147 -6.05 -8.91 9.59
C ALA A 147 -7.00 -8.50 8.44
N ILE A 148 -6.53 -8.51 7.20
CA ILE A 148 -7.36 -8.30 6.02
C ILE A 148 -8.42 -9.39 5.90
N ARG A 149 -8.03 -10.67 5.95
CA ARG A 149 -8.96 -11.81 5.80
C ARG A 149 -9.99 -11.86 6.93
N GLN A 150 -9.60 -11.47 8.13
CA GLN A 150 -10.54 -11.37 9.28
C GLN A 150 -11.56 -10.23 9.10
N ALA A 151 -11.18 -9.13 8.47
CA ALA A 151 -12.06 -7.99 8.20
C ALA A 151 -12.94 -8.20 6.96
N ASP A 152 -12.48 -8.98 5.97
CA ASP A 152 -13.18 -9.31 4.73
C ASP A 152 -14.13 -10.48 4.91
N LEU A 153 -15.26 -10.25 5.56
CA LEU A 153 -16.24 -11.28 5.89
C LEU A 153 -16.83 -12.02 4.67
N GLN A 154 -16.74 -11.42 3.49
CA GLN A 154 -17.24 -12.01 2.23
C GLN A 154 -16.14 -12.71 1.44
N ASN A 155 -14.90 -12.64 1.91
CA ASN A 155 -13.71 -13.17 1.24
C ASN A 155 -13.63 -12.74 -0.25
N LYS A 156 -13.94 -11.48 -0.53
CA LYS A 156 -14.01 -10.92 -1.88
C LYS A 156 -12.80 -10.06 -2.25
N ILE A 157 -12.06 -9.57 -1.26
CA ILE A 157 -10.97 -8.62 -1.47
C ILE A 157 -9.77 -9.35 -2.10
N VAL A 158 -9.39 -8.86 -3.27
CA VAL A 158 -8.20 -9.31 -3.98
C VAL A 158 -7.00 -8.50 -3.53
N VAL A 159 -5.92 -9.18 -3.15
CA VAL A 159 -4.67 -8.60 -2.66
C VAL A 159 -3.57 -8.81 -3.68
N ASN A 160 -2.87 -7.74 -4.06
CA ASN A 160 -1.78 -7.82 -5.03
C ASN A 160 -0.53 -8.55 -4.48
N GLY A 161 0.35 -8.97 -5.38
CA GLY A 161 1.59 -9.70 -5.05
C GLY A 161 2.67 -8.88 -4.35
N ARG A 162 2.41 -7.62 -4.01
CA ARG A 162 3.35 -6.74 -3.29
C ARG A 162 3.03 -6.58 -1.80
N LEU A 163 2.14 -7.40 -1.25
CA LEU A 163 1.91 -7.42 0.20
C LEU A 163 3.07 -8.08 0.94
N ALA A 164 3.52 -9.25 0.46
CA ALA A 164 4.56 -10.02 1.13
C ALA A 164 5.49 -10.69 0.10
N ARG A 165 6.68 -11.04 0.56
CA ARG A 165 7.67 -11.72 -0.26
C ARG A 165 8.42 -12.78 0.54
N PHE A 166 8.57 -13.96 -0.05
CA PHE A 166 9.43 -15.02 0.47
C PHE A 166 10.40 -15.47 -0.62
N GLY A 167 11.69 -15.21 -0.42
CA GLY A 167 12.71 -15.40 -1.45
C GLY A 167 12.42 -14.55 -2.70
N SER A 168 12.29 -15.18 -3.85
CA SER A 168 11.89 -14.57 -5.13
C SER A 168 10.37 -14.51 -5.33
N ASN A 169 9.59 -15.19 -4.48
CA ASN A 169 8.15 -15.34 -4.65
C ASN A 169 7.38 -14.23 -3.93
N ASN A 170 6.54 -13.53 -4.68
CA ASN A 170 5.54 -12.63 -4.14
C ASN A 170 4.34 -13.42 -3.59
N ILE A 171 3.76 -12.93 -2.50
CA ILE A 171 2.59 -13.52 -1.84
C ILE A 171 1.44 -12.54 -1.97
N GLY A 172 0.39 -12.97 -2.64
CA GLY A 172 -0.85 -12.25 -2.92
C GLY A 172 -1.73 -13.10 -3.83
N ASP A 173 -2.89 -12.59 -4.21
CA ASP A 173 -3.86 -13.30 -5.06
C ASP A 173 -3.48 -13.25 -6.55
N TYR A 174 -2.60 -12.31 -6.94
CA TYR A 174 -2.08 -12.19 -8.30
C TYR A 174 -0.66 -11.60 -8.31
N ARG A 175 0.03 -11.72 -9.43
CA ARG A 175 1.41 -11.25 -9.62
C ARG A 175 1.43 -9.84 -10.19
N ASN A 176 2.45 -9.05 -9.79
CA ASN A 176 2.72 -7.73 -10.36
C ASN A 176 4.05 -7.76 -11.11
N THR A 177 4.15 -6.99 -12.19
CA THR A 177 5.45 -6.67 -12.79
C THR A 177 6.26 -5.74 -11.88
N GLY A 178 7.53 -5.54 -12.20
CA GLY A 178 8.32 -4.43 -11.67
C GLY A 178 7.75 -3.09 -12.13
N ASP A 179 8.18 -2.00 -11.47
CA ASP A 179 7.80 -0.65 -11.84
C ASP A 179 8.31 -0.32 -13.23
N ARG A 180 7.44 0.21 -14.09
CA ARG A 180 7.76 0.62 -15.45
C ARG A 180 8.51 -0.46 -16.26
N SER A 181 8.20 -1.72 -16.02
CA SER A 181 8.83 -2.83 -16.73
C SER A 181 8.55 -2.73 -18.23
N ALA A 182 9.62 -2.61 -19.01
CA ALA A 182 9.55 -2.66 -20.47
C ALA A 182 9.44 -4.09 -21.03
N PHE A 183 9.74 -5.09 -20.21
CA PHE A 183 9.77 -6.50 -20.62
C PHE A 183 8.86 -7.34 -19.73
N PHE A 184 8.07 -8.18 -20.38
CA PHE A 184 7.21 -9.15 -19.73
C PHE A 184 7.62 -10.55 -20.19
N PHE A 185 7.83 -11.41 -19.22
CA PHE A 185 7.96 -12.84 -19.52
C PHE A 185 6.58 -13.48 -19.46
N PRO A 186 6.29 -14.46 -20.34
CA PRO A 186 5.07 -15.24 -20.22
C PRO A 186 4.95 -15.79 -18.79
N THR A 187 3.78 -15.58 -18.17
CA THR A 187 3.51 -16.05 -16.82
C THR A 187 2.13 -16.70 -16.78
N GLU A 188 2.01 -17.76 -16.00
CA GLU A 188 0.72 -18.41 -15.76
C GLU A 188 -0.01 -17.74 -14.59
N GLY A 189 -1.35 -17.81 -14.64
CA GLY A 189 -2.22 -17.23 -13.61
C GLY A 189 -2.52 -15.76 -13.82
N ALA A 190 -3.16 -15.14 -12.82
CA ALA A 190 -3.51 -13.74 -12.85
C ALA A 190 -2.28 -12.85 -12.61
N TRP A 191 -2.14 -11.81 -13.40
CA TRP A 191 -1.04 -10.86 -13.29
C TRP A 191 -1.45 -9.44 -13.72
N GLU A 192 -0.71 -8.46 -13.24
CA GLU A 192 -0.90 -7.05 -13.53
C GLU A 192 0.43 -6.44 -14.00
N SER A 193 0.36 -5.67 -15.08
CA SER A 193 1.45 -4.81 -15.52
C SER A 193 1.31 -3.42 -14.92
N ILE A 194 2.44 -2.78 -14.60
CA ILE A 194 2.50 -1.44 -14.00
C ILE A 194 3.28 -0.50 -14.93
N PRO A 195 2.75 -0.19 -16.13
CA PRO A 195 3.35 0.82 -17.00
C PRO A 195 3.01 2.22 -16.54
N THR A 196 3.79 3.20 -16.99
CA THR A 196 3.42 4.61 -16.95
C THR A 196 2.91 5.05 -18.31
N THR A 197 2.09 6.08 -18.36
CA THR A 197 1.60 6.67 -19.62
C THR A 197 2.62 7.64 -20.24
N ASN A 198 3.67 7.97 -19.49
CA ASN A 198 4.80 8.79 -19.93
C ASN A 198 6.10 8.30 -19.25
N GLU A 199 7.16 9.08 -19.25
CA GLU A 199 8.45 8.71 -18.66
C GLU A 199 8.45 8.64 -17.12
N SER A 200 7.43 9.14 -16.47
CA SER A 200 7.32 9.25 -15.01
C SER A 200 5.93 8.87 -14.51
N TYR A 201 5.79 8.55 -13.23
CA TYR A 201 4.49 8.39 -12.58
C TYR A 201 3.77 9.73 -12.35
N GLY A 202 4.51 10.83 -12.32
CA GLY A 202 3.95 12.16 -12.19
C GLY A 202 3.47 12.74 -13.53
N TYR A 203 2.58 13.71 -13.45
CA TYR A 203 2.21 14.51 -14.62
C TYR A 203 3.42 15.33 -15.07
N SER A 204 3.78 15.20 -16.35
CA SER A 204 4.80 16.02 -17.00
C SER A 204 4.16 16.79 -18.14
N VAL A 205 4.38 18.10 -18.16
CA VAL A 205 4.12 18.94 -19.33
C VAL A 205 5.39 18.88 -20.18
N VAL A 206 5.36 18.11 -21.25
CA VAL A 206 6.43 18.07 -22.25
C VAL A 206 6.08 19.08 -23.33
#